data_fa0975dd88ee137b6c4792bc2e2efbde
#
_entry.id   fa0975dd88ee137b6c4792bc2e2efbde
#
_cell.length_a   1.000
_cell.length_b   1.000
_cell.length_c   1.000
_cell.angle_alpha   90.00
_cell.angle_beta   90.00
_cell.angle_gamma   90.00
#
_symmetry.space_group_name_H-M   'P 1'
#
loop_
_entity.id
_entity.type
_entity.pdbx_description
1 polymer ?
#
loop_
_entity_poly.entity_id
_entity_poly.type
_entity_poly.pdbx_seq_one_letter_code
_entity_poly.pdbx_strand_id
1 'polypeptide(L)'
;MHRIGFDSDQYVEMQSRHIAQRRSEFSGKLYLEFGGKLIDDMHASRVLPGFTPDNKVRMLRELADDVEIIVAVNAKDFARRKVRADMGTTYDDEVLRQIDEFRERGLYVGSVVITQWTDDNKAAAEVKERFEKLGIRVYRHFPIPGYPSDVERIVSDEGYGANEYVETTRDLIVVTAPGPGSGKMATCLSQLYHDHKRGIESGYAKWETFPIWNIALDHPVNIAYEAATADLDDVNMIDPFHLEAYGIKTVNYNRDVEIFPVLNRLFEKILGSSPYKSPTDMGVNMAGHCIVDDEACVEASRQEIIRRYYKALVTEKKEMSEPVQSSRISLLMSRVGVGRMDRPVVRPALELAEATGEPAAAIELPDGQIVTG
;
A
#
# COMPACT_ATOMS: atom_id res chain seq x y z
N MET A 1 21.10 13.08 -18.50
CA MET A 1 19.63 12.97 -18.60
C MET A 1 19.24 11.64 -17.95
N HIS A 2 18.41 11.66 -16.93
CA HIS A 2 17.91 10.41 -16.39
C HIS A 2 17.04 9.73 -17.46
N ARG A 3 17.35 8.49 -17.73
CA ARG A 3 16.64 7.61 -18.66
C ARG A 3 15.23 7.35 -18.10
N ILE A 4 14.18 7.54 -18.90
CA ILE A 4 12.79 7.27 -18.49
C ILE A 4 12.53 5.79 -18.71
N GLY A 5 12.20 5.08 -17.64
CA GLY A 5 11.90 3.65 -17.64
C GLY A 5 10.42 3.31 -17.58
N PHE A 6 9.58 4.29 -17.22
CA PHE A 6 8.15 4.07 -16.96
C PHE A 6 7.30 5.19 -17.55
N ASP A 7 6.22 4.82 -18.24
CA ASP A 7 5.26 5.76 -18.80
C ASP A 7 4.11 6.00 -17.80
N SER A 8 4.17 7.14 -17.12
CA SER A 8 3.17 7.54 -16.13
C SER A 8 1.81 7.86 -16.72
N ASP A 9 1.75 8.44 -17.92
CA ASP A 9 0.49 8.82 -18.54
C ASP A 9 -0.25 7.59 -19.05
N GLN A 10 0.47 6.65 -19.68
CA GLN A 10 -0.07 5.35 -20.04
C GLN A 10 -0.56 4.58 -18.81
N TYR A 11 0.17 4.64 -17.70
CA TYR A 11 -0.22 3.97 -16.46
C TYR A 11 -1.51 4.56 -15.89
N VAL A 12 -1.64 5.88 -15.84
CA VAL A 12 -2.86 6.54 -15.39
C VAL A 12 -4.05 6.11 -16.24
N GLU A 13 -3.93 6.16 -17.56
CA GLU A 13 -5.01 5.76 -18.48
C GLU A 13 -5.39 4.28 -18.34
N MET A 14 -4.40 3.38 -18.37
CA MET A 14 -4.67 1.93 -18.32
C MET A 14 -5.26 1.53 -16.97
N GLN A 15 -4.73 2.05 -15.87
CA GLN A 15 -5.18 1.70 -14.53
C GLN A 15 -6.59 2.26 -14.25
N SER A 16 -6.88 3.51 -14.66
CA SER A 16 -8.23 4.10 -14.53
C SER A 16 -9.25 3.27 -15.31
N ARG A 17 -8.93 2.90 -16.56
CA ARG A 17 -9.79 2.05 -17.39
C ARG A 17 -10.03 0.68 -16.74
N HIS A 18 -8.98 0.06 -16.19
CA HIS A 18 -9.11 -1.25 -15.55
C HIS A 18 -9.94 -1.20 -14.26
N ILE A 19 -9.82 -0.13 -13.48
CA ILE A 19 -10.68 0.11 -12.31
C ILE A 19 -12.14 0.30 -12.74
N ALA A 20 -12.39 1.13 -13.76
CA ALA A 20 -13.73 1.34 -14.29
C ALA A 20 -14.36 0.04 -14.84
N GLN A 21 -13.57 -0.79 -15.53
CA GLN A 21 -14.00 -2.10 -15.98
C GLN A 21 -14.37 -3.00 -14.79
N ARG A 22 -13.51 -3.11 -13.78
CA ARG A 22 -13.79 -3.88 -12.55
C ARG A 22 -15.05 -3.39 -11.86
N ARG A 23 -15.26 -2.05 -11.80
CA ARG A 23 -16.46 -1.46 -11.24
C ARG A 23 -17.72 -1.92 -12.00
N SER A 24 -17.66 -2.02 -13.33
CA SER A 24 -18.80 -2.42 -14.17
C SER A 24 -19.20 -3.90 -14.04
N GLU A 25 -18.36 -4.73 -13.40
CA GLU A 25 -18.68 -6.14 -13.13
C GLU A 25 -19.75 -6.31 -12.02
N PHE A 26 -20.03 -5.24 -11.25
CA PHE A 26 -20.99 -5.23 -10.16
C PHE A 26 -22.08 -4.20 -10.42
N SER A 27 -23.35 -4.56 -10.22
CA SER A 27 -24.50 -3.67 -10.44
C SER A 27 -24.63 -2.58 -9.35
N GLY A 28 -24.08 -2.83 -8.16
CA GLY A 28 -24.08 -1.90 -7.01
C GLY A 28 -22.77 -1.16 -6.86
N LYS A 29 -21.92 -1.56 -5.93
CA LYS A 29 -20.70 -0.84 -5.55
C LYS A 29 -19.44 -1.66 -5.74
N LEU A 30 -18.31 -0.98 -5.94
CA LEU A 30 -16.99 -1.58 -5.82
C LEU A 30 -16.24 -0.94 -4.65
N TYR A 31 -15.85 -1.76 -3.66
CA TYR A 31 -14.93 -1.36 -2.59
C TYR A 31 -13.50 -1.64 -3.02
N LEU A 32 -12.76 -0.57 -3.27
CA LEU A 32 -11.36 -0.62 -3.72
C LEU A 32 -10.44 -0.36 -2.52
N GLU A 33 -9.84 -1.43 -1.99
CA GLU A 33 -8.81 -1.31 -0.97
C GLU A 33 -7.54 -0.75 -1.58
N PHE A 34 -7.03 0.31 -0.99
CA PHE A 34 -5.80 0.93 -1.44
C PHE A 34 -4.58 0.39 -0.69
N GLY A 35 -3.74 -0.35 -1.38
CA GLY A 35 -2.44 -0.79 -0.88
C GLY A 35 -1.39 0.32 -0.96
N GLY A 36 -0.53 0.40 0.05
CA GLY A 36 0.53 1.42 0.10
C GLY A 36 0.02 2.86 0.30
N LYS A 37 0.83 3.82 -0.12
CA LYS A 37 0.52 5.24 0.01
C LYS A 37 -0.26 5.74 -1.21
N LEU A 38 -1.37 6.44 -0.96
CA LEU A 38 -2.14 7.09 -2.01
C LEU A 38 -1.46 8.38 -2.47
N ILE A 39 -0.82 9.08 -1.55
CA ILE A 39 -0.05 10.31 -1.78
C ILE A 39 1.42 10.02 -1.46
N ASP A 40 2.33 10.64 -2.20
CA ASP A 40 3.78 10.55 -1.99
C ASP A 40 4.33 9.11 -2.12
N ASP A 41 4.00 8.41 -3.20
CA ASP A 41 4.57 7.07 -3.48
C ASP A 41 6.03 7.18 -3.96
N MET A 42 6.89 7.51 -2.99
CA MET A 42 8.32 7.73 -3.25
C MET A 42 9.06 6.43 -3.58
N HIS A 43 8.52 5.25 -3.21
CA HIS A 43 9.16 4.00 -3.59
C HIS A 43 9.02 3.75 -5.09
N ALA A 44 7.80 3.86 -5.61
CA ALA A 44 7.52 3.70 -7.03
C ALA A 44 8.39 4.65 -7.88
N SER A 45 8.48 5.93 -7.51
CA SER A 45 9.30 6.91 -8.22
C SER A 45 10.79 6.58 -8.24
N ARG A 46 11.30 5.82 -7.25
CA ARG A 46 12.72 5.43 -7.20
C ARG A 46 13.06 4.20 -8.01
N VAL A 47 12.11 3.28 -8.19
CA VAL A 47 12.34 2.01 -8.90
C VAL A 47 11.79 2.01 -10.32
N LEU A 48 10.91 2.95 -10.63
CA LEU A 48 10.29 3.14 -11.94
C LEU A 48 10.58 4.59 -12.40
N PRO A 49 11.76 4.87 -12.99
CA PRO A 49 12.10 6.23 -13.48
C PRO A 49 11.06 6.75 -14.47
N GLY A 50 10.41 7.86 -14.16
CA GLY A 50 9.26 8.41 -14.89
C GLY A 50 7.93 8.26 -14.14
N PHE A 51 7.86 7.41 -13.11
CA PHE A 51 6.69 7.35 -12.23
C PHE A 51 6.58 8.63 -11.39
N THR A 52 5.46 9.34 -11.48
CA THR A 52 5.21 10.53 -10.67
C THR A 52 4.51 10.14 -9.35
N PRO A 53 4.93 10.73 -8.20
CA PRO A 53 4.41 10.35 -6.88
C PRO A 53 2.90 10.53 -6.71
N ASP A 54 2.27 11.36 -7.54
CA ASP A 54 0.84 11.68 -7.54
C ASP A 54 0.00 10.83 -8.51
N ASN A 55 0.60 9.89 -9.23
CA ASN A 55 -0.11 9.07 -10.23
C ASN A 55 -1.42 8.46 -9.70
N LYS A 56 -1.40 7.96 -8.46
CA LYS A 56 -2.60 7.36 -7.86
C LYS A 56 -3.72 8.37 -7.66
N VAL A 57 -3.38 9.60 -7.28
CA VAL A 57 -4.37 10.69 -7.17
C VAL A 57 -4.84 11.14 -8.54
N ARG A 58 -3.96 11.23 -9.53
CA ARG A 58 -4.31 11.55 -10.93
C ARG A 58 -5.35 10.56 -11.46
N MET A 59 -5.14 9.26 -11.27
CA MET A 59 -6.11 8.22 -11.66
C MET A 59 -7.47 8.38 -10.98
N LEU A 60 -7.49 8.64 -9.66
CA LEU A 60 -8.75 8.87 -8.94
C LEU A 60 -9.45 10.14 -9.41
N ARG A 61 -8.72 11.14 -9.87
CA ARG A 61 -9.32 12.36 -10.46
C ARG A 61 -10.02 12.08 -11.79
N GLU A 62 -9.50 11.16 -12.61
CA GLU A 62 -10.19 10.73 -13.83
C GLU A 62 -11.53 10.03 -13.54
N LEU A 63 -11.68 9.48 -12.35
CA LEU A 63 -12.87 8.79 -11.86
C LEU A 63 -13.63 9.61 -10.79
N ALA A 64 -13.32 10.91 -10.65
CA ALA A 64 -13.71 11.72 -9.50
C ALA A 64 -15.23 11.78 -9.25
N ASP A 65 -16.04 11.74 -10.31
CA ASP A 65 -17.49 11.77 -10.18
C ASP A 65 -18.07 10.50 -9.54
N ASP A 66 -17.39 9.37 -9.69
CA ASP A 66 -17.81 8.06 -9.17
C ASP A 66 -17.13 7.69 -7.86
N VAL A 67 -16.02 8.37 -7.49
CA VAL A 67 -15.18 8.01 -6.34
C VAL A 67 -15.65 8.67 -5.05
N GLU A 68 -15.84 7.86 -4.00
CA GLU A 68 -15.94 8.29 -2.60
C GLU A 68 -14.82 7.68 -1.78
N ILE A 69 -14.09 8.48 -1.03
CA ILE A 69 -12.97 8.01 -0.20
C ILE A 69 -13.44 7.79 1.24
N ILE A 70 -13.09 6.64 1.80
CA ILE A 70 -13.16 6.29 3.23
C ILE A 70 -11.73 6.20 3.76
N VAL A 71 -11.44 6.89 4.87
CA VAL A 71 -10.16 6.77 5.55
C VAL A 71 -10.32 5.84 6.76
N ALA A 72 -9.66 4.68 6.74
CA ALA A 72 -9.67 3.73 7.85
C ALA A 72 -8.47 3.99 8.78
N VAL A 73 -8.70 4.02 10.09
CA VAL A 73 -7.65 4.22 11.09
C VAL A 73 -7.91 3.37 12.33
N ASN A 74 -6.85 2.80 12.92
CA ASN A 74 -6.99 1.91 14.06
C ASN A 74 -7.05 2.71 15.39
N ALA A 75 -8.07 2.46 16.20
CA ALA A 75 -8.24 3.10 17.50
C ALA A 75 -7.03 2.94 18.44
N LYS A 76 -6.30 1.81 18.34
CA LYS A 76 -5.09 1.56 19.14
C LYS A 76 -3.93 2.49 18.76
N ASP A 77 -3.91 2.99 17.52
CA ASP A 77 -2.86 3.91 17.07
C ASP A 77 -2.99 5.27 17.74
N PHE A 78 -4.21 5.72 18.06
CA PHE A 78 -4.46 6.94 18.84
C PHE A 78 -4.00 6.80 20.29
N ALA A 79 -4.35 5.69 20.95
CA ALA A 79 -3.92 5.42 22.33
C ALA A 79 -2.40 5.36 22.47
N ARG A 80 -1.71 4.85 21.44
CA ARG A 80 -0.24 4.76 21.39
C ARG A 80 0.43 6.04 20.90
N ARG A 81 -0.34 7.05 20.49
CA ARG A 81 0.15 8.25 19.81
C ARG A 81 1.11 7.91 18.67
N LYS A 82 0.71 6.92 17.86
CA LYS A 82 1.54 6.43 16.77
C LYS A 82 1.84 7.55 15.80
N VAL A 83 3.11 7.63 15.44
CA VAL A 83 3.64 8.67 14.56
C VAL A 83 3.99 8.03 13.20
N ARG A 84 3.68 8.73 12.13
CA ARG A 84 4.13 8.37 10.80
C ARG A 84 5.62 8.66 10.66
N ALA A 85 6.43 7.61 10.55
CA ALA A 85 7.89 7.65 10.67
C ALA A 85 8.61 8.54 9.63
N ASP A 86 7.98 8.78 8.47
CA ASP A 86 8.55 9.60 7.39
C ASP A 86 8.20 11.10 7.51
N MET A 87 7.17 11.46 8.28
CA MET A 87 6.69 12.84 8.43
C MET A 87 6.69 13.36 9.87
N GLY A 88 6.77 12.48 10.86
CA GLY A 88 6.75 12.87 12.27
C GLY A 88 5.37 13.32 12.79
N THR A 89 4.30 13.12 12.00
CA THR A 89 2.92 13.49 12.37
C THR A 89 2.20 12.35 13.07
N THR A 90 1.34 12.64 14.03
CA THR A 90 0.45 11.64 14.64
C THR A 90 -0.60 11.14 13.64
N TYR A 91 -1.17 9.96 13.87
CA TYR A 91 -2.12 9.39 12.91
C TYR A 91 -3.44 10.16 12.81
N ASP A 92 -3.88 10.83 13.86
CA ASP A 92 -5.05 11.70 13.82
C ASP A 92 -4.80 12.96 12.97
N ASP A 93 -3.64 13.61 13.11
CA ASP A 93 -3.25 14.74 12.28
C ASP A 93 -2.99 14.30 10.83
N GLU A 94 -2.43 13.11 10.62
CA GLU A 94 -2.23 12.57 9.28
C GLU A 94 -3.55 12.27 8.56
N VAL A 95 -4.57 11.78 9.26
CA VAL A 95 -5.93 11.62 8.70
C VAL A 95 -6.47 12.95 8.22
N LEU A 96 -6.38 14.02 9.04
CA LEU A 96 -6.84 15.35 8.65
C LEU A 96 -6.05 15.88 7.44
N ARG A 97 -4.73 15.75 7.46
CA ARG A 97 -3.88 16.14 6.32
C ARG A 97 -4.30 15.43 5.03
N GLN A 98 -4.53 14.12 5.09
CA GLN A 98 -4.98 13.34 3.92
C GLN A 98 -6.34 13.82 3.42
N ILE A 99 -7.30 14.08 4.32
CA ILE A 99 -8.62 14.58 3.96
C ILE A 99 -8.51 15.92 3.23
N ASP A 100 -7.74 16.85 3.78
CA ASP A 100 -7.55 18.18 3.17
C ASP A 100 -6.89 18.06 1.80
N GLU A 101 -5.86 17.24 1.70
CA GLU A 101 -5.12 17.03 0.45
C GLU A 101 -5.97 16.37 -0.65
N PHE A 102 -6.87 15.42 -0.29
CA PHE A 102 -7.84 14.86 -1.24
C PHE A 102 -8.85 15.90 -1.70
N ARG A 103 -9.38 16.70 -0.78
CA ARG A 103 -10.35 17.76 -1.09
C ARG A 103 -9.76 18.85 -1.98
N GLU A 104 -8.53 19.28 -1.72
CA GLU A 104 -7.80 20.23 -2.56
C GLU A 104 -7.60 19.72 -3.99
N ARG A 105 -7.51 18.41 -4.18
CA ARG A 105 -7.41 17.78 -5.49
C ARG A 105 -8.77 17.44 -6.13
N GLY A 106 -9.87 17.87 -5.52
CA GLY A 106 -11.23 17.68 -6.04
C GLY A 106 -11.81 16.29 -5.79
N LEU A 107 -11.23 15.49 -4.86
CA LEU A 107 -11.74 14.18 -4.51
C LEU A 107 -12.71 14.28 -3.31
N TYR A 108 -13.80 13.54 -3.37
CA TYR A 108 -14.80 13.50 -2.31
C TYR A 108 -14.39 12.52 -1.20
N VAL A 109 -14.19 13.04 0.00
CA VAL A 109 -13.97 12.24 1.20
C VAL A 109 -15.27 12.14 1.97
N GLY A 110 -15.86 10.96 1.97
CA GLY A 110 -17.17 10.71 2.57
C GLY A 110 -17.12 10.58 4.09
N SER A 111 -16.15 9.83 4.60
CA SER A 111 -16.11 9.47 6.03
C SER A 111 -14.76 8.94 6.49
N VAL A 112 -14.63 8.83 7.81
CA VAL A 112 -13.57 8.12 8.52
C VAL A 112 -14.16 6.89 9.21
N VAL A 113 -13.48 5.75 9.15
CA VAL A 113 -13.82 4.55 9.93
C VAL A 113 -12.73 4.33 10.96
N ILE A 114 -13.12 4.40 12.25
CA ILE A 114 -12.23 4.04 13.35
C ILE A 114 -12.41 2.55 13.63
N THR A 115 -11.43 1.76 13.23
CA THR A 115 -11.42 0.31 13.43
C THR A 115 -10.88 -0.07 14.80
N GLN A 116 -11.15 -1.30 15.25
CA GLN A 116 -10.75 -1.79 16.58
C GLN A 116 -11.24 -0.89 17.73
N TRP A 117 -12.43 -0.31 17.53
CA TRP A 117 -13.08 0.53 18.54
C TRP A 117 -13.44 -0.26 19.77
N THR A 118 -13.14 0.30 20.94
CA THR A 118 -13.64 -0.15 22.25
C THR A 118 -14.08 1.05 23.06
N ASP A 119 -15.14 0.91 23.83
CA ASP A 119 -15.75 2.05 24.55
C ASP A 119 -14.88 2.60 25.69
N ASP A 120 -13.90 1.85 26.13
CA ASP A 120 -12.88 2.26 27.13
C ASP A 120 -11.70 3.04 26.52
N ASN A 121 -11.61 3.11 25.18
CA ASN A 121 -10.53 3.85 24.49
C ASN A 121 -10.85 5.35 24.43
N LYS A 122 -10.49 6.08 25.49
CA LYS A 122 -10.72 7.53 25.62
C LYS A 122 -10.06 8.34 24.48
N ALA A 123 -8.84 7.97 24.07
CA ALA A 123 -8.14 8.67 22.99
C ALA A 123 -8.89 8.57 21.67
N ALA A 124 -9.44 7.38 21.34
CA ALA A 124 -10.27 7.21 20.15
C ALA A 124 -11.57 8.02 20.24
N ALA A 125 -12.19 8.09 21.42
CA ALA A 125 -13.40 8.88 21.63
C ALA A 125 -13.14 10.39 21.45
N GLU A 126 -12.03 10.91 21.99
CA GLU A 126 -11.62 12.31 21.81
C GLU A 126 -11.34 12.65 20.32
N VAL A 127 -10.65 11.76 19.61
CA VAL A 127 -10.38 11.94 18.17
C VAL A 127 -11.69 11.90 17.37
N LYS A 128 -12.60 10.97 17.66
CA LYS A 128 -13.92 10.91 17.03
C LYS A 128 -14.67 12.24 17.21
N GLU A 129 -14.76 12.75 18.44
CA GLU A 129 -15.42 14.01 18.74
C GLU A 129 -14.76 15.19 18.00
N ARG A 130 -13.41 15.22 17.93
CA ARG A 130 -12.65 16.22 17.16
C ARG A 130 -13.04 16.20 15.68
N PHE A 131 -13.08 15.01 15.06
CA PHE A 131 -13.42 14.88 13.64
C PHE A 131 -14.88 15.27 13.37
N GLU A 132 -15.80 14.88 14.23
CA GLU A 132 -17.22 15.26 14.10
C GLU A 132 -17.45 16.78 14.24
N LYS A 133 -16.72 17.45 15.14
CA LYS A 133 -16.71 18.91 15.24
C LYS A 133 -16.19 19.61 14.00
N LEU A 134 -15.32 18.95 13.21
CA LEU A 134 -14.83 19.41 11.92
C LEU A 134 -15.77 19.05 10.75
N GLY A 135 -16.95 18.48 11.05
CA GLY A 135 -17.93 18.08 10.04
C GLY A 135 -17.58 16.80 9.27
N ILE A 136 -16.68 15.98 9.80
CA ILE A 136 -16.30 14.70 9.22
C ILE A 136 -17.20 13.62 9.80
N ARG A 137 -17.85 12.81 8.94
CA ARG A 137 -18.62 11.65 9.37
C ARG A 137 -17.69 10.57 9.88
N VAL A 138 -17.96 10.01 11.07
CA VAL A 138 -17.12 8.98 11.69
C VAL A 138 -17.95 7.76 12.03
N TYR A 139 -17.47 6.59 11.61
CA TYR A 139 -18.08 5.29 11.88
C TYR A 139 -17.14 4.41 12.70
N ARG A 140 -17.73 3.52 13.51
CA ARG A 140 -16.99 2.63 14.41
C ARG A 140 -17.07 1.19 13.92
N HIS A 141 -15.91 0.54 13.82
CA HIS A 141 -15.81 -0.89 13.59
C HIS A 141 -15.13 -1.56 14.78
N PHE A 142 -15.71 -2.63 15.25
CA PHE A 142 -15.36 -3.27 16.52
C PHE A 142 -14.36 -4.43 16.31
N PRO A 143 -13.59 -4.82 17.37
CA PRO A 143 -12.83 -6.05 17.35
C PRO A 143 -13.75 -7.26 17.22
N ILE A 144 -13.45 -8.15 16.27
CA ILE A 144 -14.19 -9.40 16.11
C ILE A 144 -13.34 -10.53 16.69
N PRO A 145 -13.79 -11.19 17.77
CA PRO A 145 -13.07 -12.33 18.34
C PRO A 145 -12.89 -13.46 17.31
N GLY A 146 -11.68 -14.03 17.23
CA GLY A 146 -11.36 -15.09 16.27
C GLY A 146 -10.98 -14.60 14.87
N TYR A 147 -10.97 -13.27 14.62
CA TYR A 147 -10.48 -12.72 13.35
C TYR A 147 -8.98 -13.03 13.15
N PRO A 148 -8.55 -13.47 11.95
CA PRO A 148 -9.33 -13.64 10.72
C PRO A 148 -9.84 -15.08 10.47
N SER A 149 -9.68 -16.02 11.40
CA SER A 149 -9.86 -17.45 11.16
C SER A 149 -11.27 -17.98 11.41
N ASP A 150 -12.02 -17.38 12.34
CA ASP A 150 -13.40 -17.77 12.68
C ASP A 150 -14.41 -17.15 11.70
N VAL A 151 -14.47 -17.74 10.49
CA VAL A 151 -15.31 -17.25 9.39
C VAL A 151 -16.79 -17.21 9.78
N GLU A 152 -17.27 -18.20 10.56
CA GLU A 152 -18.66 -18.26 10.99
C GLU A 152 -19.06 -17.06 11.85
N ARG A 153 -18.19 -16.70 12.77
CA ARG A 153 -18.40 -15.56 13.66
C ARG A 153 -18.17 -14.24 12.93
N ILE A 154 -17.16 -14.16 12.07
CA ILE A 154 -16.81 -12.94 11.33
C ILE A 154 -17.98 -12.53 10.44
N VAL A 155 -18.56 -13.50 9.68
CA VAL A 155 -19.68 -13.26 8.77
C VAL A 155 -20.99 -13.55 9.48
N SER A 156 -21.26 -12.82 10.54
CA SER A 156 -22.49 -12.88 11.34
C SER A 156 -22.93 -11.50 11.80
N ASP A 157 -24.11 -11.42 12.41
CA ASP A 157 -24.62 -10.16 12.99
C ASP A 157 -23.80 -9.71 14.21
N GLU A 158 -23.09 -10.64 14.89
CA GLU A 158 -22.15 -10.35 15.99
C GLU A 158 -20.74 -10.00 15.49
N GLY A 159 -20.42 -10.34 14.25
CA GLY A 159 -19.15 -10.02 13.59
C GLY A 159 -19.26 -8.74 12.76
N TYR A 160 -19.27 -8.88 11.44
CA TYR A 160 -19.40 -7.72 10.55
C TYR A 160 -20.72 -6.96 10.75
N GLY A 161 -21.79 -7.64 11.14
CA GLY A 161 -23.08 -7.01 11.41
C GLY A 161 -23.07 -6.06 12.61
N ALA A 162 -22.17 -6.24 13.58
CA ALA A 162 -22.02 -5.32 14.70
C ALA A 162 -21.31 -4.01 14.32
N ASN A 163 -20.57 -3.97 13.22
CA ASN A 163 -19.92 -2.77 12.71
C ASN A 163 -20.98 -1.78 12.19
N GLU A 164 -20.74 -0.50 12.39
CA GLU A 164 -21.62 0.53 11.82
C GLU A 164 -21.49 0.51 10.28
N TYR A 165 -22.64 0.49 9.60
CA TYR A 165 -22.68 0.61 8.15
C TYR A 165 -22.27 2.01 7.71
N VAL A 166 -21.26 2.09 6.84
CA VAL A 166 -20.84 3.37 6.27
C VAL A 166 -21.77 3.74 5.12
N GLU A 167 -22.59 4.74 5.32
CA GLU A 167 -23.45 5.26 4.26
C GLU A 167 -22.62 5.99 3.20
N THR A 168 -22.63 5.46 1.99
CA THR A 168 -21.91 6.01 0.84
C THR A 168 -22.87 6.48 -0.23
N THR A 169 -22.50 7.51 -0.97
CA THR A 169 -23.32 8.15 -1.99
C THR A 169 -22.86 7.86 -3.42
N ARG A 170 -21.70 7.22 -3.56
CA ARG A 170 -21.09 6.88 -4.85
C ARG A 170 -20.87 5.38 -4.98
N ASP A 171 -20.53 4.93 -6.17
CA ASP A 171 -20.44 3.51 -6.49
C ASP A 171 -19.01 2.96 -6.47
N LEU A 172 -17.99 3.80 -6.59
CA LEU A 172 -16.60 3.43 -6.43
C LEU A 172 -16.07 3.93 -5.08
N ILE A 173 -15.97 3.03 -4.13
CA ILE A 173 -15.57 3.36 -2.75
C ILE A 173 -14.10 3.01 -2.54
N VAL A 174 -13.27 4.02 -2.42
CA VAL A 174 -11.84 3.86 -2.14
C VAL A 174 -11.59 3.84 -0.64
N VAL A 175 -11.06 2.74 -0.11
CA VAL A 175 -10.68 2.62 1.29
C VAL A 175 -9.18 2.77 1.44
N THR A 176 -8.75 3.89 2.02
CA THR A 176 -7.34 4.21 2.27
C THR A 176 -7.05 4.34 3.76
N ALA A 177 -5.79 4.58 4.13
CA ALA A 177 -5.37 4.67 5.53
C ALA A 177 -4.04 5.42 5.69
N PRO A 178 -3.74 6.00 6.85
CA PRO A 178 -2.45 6.62 7.15
C PRO A 178 -1.28 5.63 7.19
N GLY A 179 -1.56 4.32 7.37
CA GLY A 179 -0.52 3.29 7.43
C GLY A 179 -1.05 1.85 7.48
N PRO A 180 -0.15 0.87 7.57
CA PRO A 180 -0.52 -0.54 7.64
C PRO A 180 -1.23 -0.87 8.96
N GLY A 181 -2.04 -1.94 8.97
CA GLY A 181 -2.77 -2.40 10.15
C GLY A 181 -3.99 -1.54 10.53
N SER A 182 -4.41 -0.61 9.67
CA SER A 182 -5.56 0.27 9.91
C SER A 182 -6.92 -0.40 9.69
N GLY A 183 -6.98 -1.64 9.18
CA GLY A 183 -8.22 -2.41 9.00
C GLY A 183 -8.97 -2.13 7.69
N LYS A 184 -8.30 -1.65 6.64
CA LYS A 184 -8.91 -1.38 5.32
C LYS A 184 -9.70 -2.56 4.76
N MET A 185 -9.06 -3.74 4.68
CA MET A 185 -9.71 -4.95 4.17
C MET A 185 -10.94 -5.32 4.99
N ALA A 186 -10.84 -5.33 6.32
CA ALA A 186 -11.96 -5.62 7.20
C ALA A 186 -13.10 -4.60 7.03
N THR A 187 -12.78 -3.33 6.77
CA THR A 187 -13.76 -2.31 6.44
C THR A 187 -14.49 -2.63 5.13
N CYS A 188 -13.75 -2.96 4.06
CA CYS A 188 -14.35 -3.37 2.78
C CYS A 188 -15.27 -4.58 2.94
N LEU A 189 -14.80 -5.65 3.60
CA LEU A 189 -15.58 -6.88 3.79
C LEU A 189 -16.81 -6.68 4.68
N SER A 190 -16.70 -5.83 5.71
CA SER A 190 -17.83 -5.44 6.53
C SER A 190 -18.92 -4.70 5.71
N GLN A 191 -18.49 -3.81 4.81
CA GLN A 191 -19.40 -3.11 3.92
C GLN A 191 -20.08 -4.07 2.92
N LEU A 192 -19.31 -5.01 2.34
CA LEU A 192 -19.88 -6.08 1.49
C LEU A 192 -20.94 -6.89 2.23
N TYR A 193 -20.69 -7.26 3.48
CA TYR A 193 -21.67 -7.97 4.32
C TYR A 193 -22.95 -7.15 4.50
N HIS A 194 -22.82 -5.88 4.84
CA HIS A 194 -23.97 -5.00 5.03
C HIS A 194 -24.74 -4.74 3.72
N ASP A 195 -24.03 -4.56 2.60
CA ASP A 195 -24.66 -4.37 1.29
C ASP A 195 -25.43 -5.62 0.88
N HIS A 196 -24.83 -6.81 1.02
CA HIS A 196 -25.49 -8.07 0.71
C HIS A 196 -26.78 -8.27 1.55
N LYS A 197 -26.74 -7.95 2.85
CA LYS A 197 -27.92 -7.97 3.73
C LYS A 197 -29.03 -6.99 3.28
N ARG A 198 -28.66 -5.94 2.52
CA ARG A 198 -29.58 -4.93 1.96
C ARG A 198 -29.99 -5.24 0.53
N GLY A 199 -29.52 -6.35 -0.04
CA GLY A 199 -29.78 -6.72 -1.42
C GLY A 199 -29.02 -5.85 -2.44
N ILE A 200 -27.93 -5.21 -2.03
CA ILE A 200 -27.03 -4.46 -2.91
C ILE A 200 -25.92 -5.40 -3.34
N GLU A 201 -25.78 -5.60 -4.65
CA GLU A 201 -24.67 -6.35 -5.22
C GLU A 201 -23.41 -5.49 -5.23
N SER A 202 -22.43 -5.83 -4.43
CA SER A 202 -21.16 -5.11 -4.36
C SER A 202 -19.98 -6.05 -4.43
N GLY A 203 -18.86 -5.53 -4.93
CA GLY A 203 -17.60 -6.25 -5.11
C GLY A 203 -16.46 -5.63 -4.34
N TYR A 204 -15.35 -6.36 -4.33
CA TYR A 204 -14.09 -5.95 -3.73
C TYR A 204 -12.99 -5.93 -4.78
N ALA A 205 -12.08 -5.01 -4.67
CA ALA A 205 -10.80 -5.08 -5.38
C ALA A 205 -9.68 -4.51 -4.50
N LYS A 206 -8.46 -4.97 -4.75
CA LYS A 206 -7.27 -4.48 -4.08
C LYS A 206 -6.37 -3.81 -5.11
N TRP A 207 -6.01 -2.54 -4.89
CA TRP A 207 -5.06 -1.85 -5.73
C TRP A 207 -3.71 -1.74 -5.05
N GLU A 208 -2.71 -2.33 -5.68
CA GLU A 208 -1.31 -2.24 -5.30
C GLU A 208 -0.45 -1.98 -6.54
N THR A 209 0.61 -1.20 -6.39
CA THR A 209 1.59 -1.01 -7.46
C THR A 209 2.61 -2.15 -7.46
N PHE A 210 2.93 -2.67 -6.28
CA PHE A 210 3.92 -3.74 -6.07
C PHE A 210 3.34 -4.89 -5.24
N PRO A 211 3.85 -6.12 -5.46
CA PRO A 211 4.78 -6.50 -6.51
C PRO A 211 4.16 -6.33 -7.89
N ILE A 212 4.99 -6.15 -8.93
CA ILE A 212 4.50 -6.11 -10.30
C ILE A 212 4.26 -7.54 -10.79
N TRP A 213 3.03 -7.84 -11.17
CA TRP A 213 2.54 -9.21 -11.38
C TRP A 213 3.13 -9.92 -12.60
N ASN A 214 3.33 -9.19 -13.68
CA ASN A 214 3.67 -9.70 -15.02
C ASN A 214 5.15 -9.58 -15.38
N ILE A 215 6.03 -9.28 -14.39
CA ILE A 215 7.48 -9.39 -14.57
C ILE A 215 8.03 -10.56 -13.73
N ALA A 216 9.28 -10.96 -13.96
CA ALA A 216 9.87 -12.10 -13.28
C ALA A 216 9.91 -11.93 -11.75
N LEU A 217 9.82 -13.04 -11.01
CA LEU A 217 9.89 -13.06 -9.56
C LEU A 217 11.19 -12.46 -9.03
N ASP A 218 12.29 -12.73 -9.70
CA ASP A 218 13.65 -12.27 -9.37
C ASP A 218 14.03 -10.96 -10.08
N HIS A 219 13.07 -10.33 -10.75
CA HIS A 219 13.30 -9.03 -11.38
C HIS A 219 13.68 -7.97 -10.34
N PRO A 220 14.73 -7.15 -10.56
CA PRO A 220 15.20 -6.17 -9.58
C PRO A 220 14.12 -5.22 -9.05
N VAL A 221 13.13 -4.86 -9.85
CA VAL A 221 11.97 -4.05 -9.40
C VAL A 221 11.19 -4.75 -8.29
N ASN A 222 10.88 -6.05 -8.45
CA ASN A 222 10.19 -6.83 -7.43
C ASN A 222 11.08 -7.09 -6.20
N ILE A 223 12.38 -7.34 -6.40
CA ILE A 223 13.34 -7.46 -5.29
C ILE A 223 13.49 -6.15 -4.50
N ALA A 224 13.43 -4.99 -5.16
CA ALA A 224 13.44 -3.69 -4.48
C ALA A 224 12.20 -3.48 -3.59
N TYR A 225 11.05 -4.08 -3.94
CA TYR A 225 9.89 -4.08 -3.08
C TYR A 225 10.10 -4.92 -1.82
N GLU A 226 10.68 -6.14 -1.93
CA GLU A 226 11.08 -6.93 -0.75
C GLU A 226 12.05 -6.14 0.16
N ALA A 227 13.00 -5.41 -0.42
CA ALA A 227 13.92 -4.57 0.35
C ALA A 227 13.20 -3.37 1.01
N ALA A 228 12.10 -2.88 0.41
CA ALA A 228 11.30 -1.79 0.96
C ALA A 228 10.39 -2.22 2.12
N THR A 229 10.04 -3.50 2.19
CA THR A 229 9.15 -4.12 3.19
C THR A 229 9.87 -5.15 4.06
N ALA A 230 11.19 -5.05 4.15
CA ALA A 230 12.03 -5.98 4.92
C ALA A 230 11.67 -6.03 6.42
N ASP A 231 11.08 -4.96 6.96
CA ASP A 231 10.55 -4.85 8.32
C ASP A 231 9.18 -5.53 8.51
N LEU A 232 8.49 -5.85 7.42
CA LEU A 232 7.16 -6.49 7.43
C LEU A 232 7.21 -7.99 7.10
N ASP A 233 8.40 -8.52 6.84
CA ASP A 233 8.62 -9.90 6.39
C ASP A 233 7.90 -10.27 5.07
N ASP A 234 7.63 -9.27 4.22
CA ASP A 234 7.05 -9.51 2.90
C ASP A 234 8.08 -10.16 1.98
N VAL A 235 7.68 -11.26 1.36
CA VAL A 235 8.46 -12.01 0.38
C VAL A 235 7.61 -12.23 -0.86
N ASN A 236 8.17 -11.91 -2.02
CA ASN A 236 7.49 -12.16 -3.28
C ASN A 236 7.51 -13.67 -3.60
N MET A 237 6.42 -14.15 -4.16
CA MET A 237 6.26 -15.53 -4.60
C MET A 237 5.39 -15.62 -5.84
N ILE A 238 5.46 -16.75 -6.54
CA ILE A 238 4.49 -17.05 -7.59
C ILE A 238 3.14 -17.36 -6.92
N ASP A 239 2.08 -16.72 -7.40
CA ASP A 239 0.71 -17.00 -6.94
C ASP A 239 0.28 -18.40 -7.40
N PRO A 240 0.21 -19.39 -6.48
CA PRO A 240 -0.11 -20.76 -6.85
C PRO A 240 -1.57 -20.91 -7.26
N PHE A 241 -2.47 -20.10 -6.71
CA PHE A 241 -3.90 -20.13 -7.05
C PHE A 241 -4.15 -19.60 -8.45
N HIS A 242 -3.45 -18.54 -8.84
CA HIS A 242 -3.56 -17.98 -10.21
C HIS A 242 -2.98 -18.94 -11.24
N LEU A 243 -1.85 -19.55 -10.92
CA LEU A 243 -1.24 -20.58 -11.76
C LEU A 243 -2.17 -21.80 -11.93
N GLU A 244 -2.80 -22.27 -10.86
CA GLU A 244 -3.74 -23.39 -10.91
C GLU A 244 -5.00 -23.04 -11.72
N ALA A 245 -5.57 -21.85 -11.49
CA ALA A 245 -6.84 -21.46 -12.12
C ALA A 245 -6.71 -21.10 -13.60
N TYR A 246 -5.56 -20.56 -14.03
CA TYR A 246 -5.40 -19.97 -15.37
C TYR A 246 -4.17 -20.45 -16.15
N GLY A 247 -3.26 -21.21 -15.53
CA GLY A 247 -1.98 -21.61 -16.15
C GLY A 247 -1.00 -20.43 -16.32
N ILE A 248 -1.26 -19.28 -15.70
CA ILE A 248 -0.48 -18.05 -15.83
C ILE A 248 0.35 -17.83 -14.57
N LYS A 249 1.67 -17.61 -14.74
CA LYS A 249 2.56 -17.24 -13.64
C LYS A 249 2.42 -15.76 -13.36
N THR A 250 2.04 -15.42 -12.14
CA THR A 250 2.00 -14.04 -11.64
C THR A 250 2.78 -13.94 -10.34
N VAL A 251 3.36 -12.78 -10.08
CA VAL A 251 4.06 -12.51 -8.83
C VAL A 251 3.09 -11.85 -7.85
N ASN A 252 3.04 -12.38 -6.64
CA ASN A 252 2.31 -11.76 -5.54
C ASN A 252 3.18 -11.86 -4.27
N TYR A 253 2.78 -11.31 -3.14
CA TYR A 253 3.54 -11.48 -1.90
C TYR A 253 2.86 -12.49 -0.96
N ASN A 254 3.70 -13.10 -0.12
CA ASN A 254 3.31 -14.22 0.74
C ASN A 254 2.04 -13.95 1.56
N ARG A 255 1.89 -12.76 2.16
CA ARG A 255 0.71 -12.46 3.00
C ARG A 255 -0.61 -12.55 2.24
N ASP A 256 -0.68 -12.08 0.99
CA ASP A 256 -1.91 -12.19 0.20
C ASP A 256 -2.18 -13.62 -0.23
N VAL A 257 -1.13 -14.37 -0.57
CA VAL A 257 -1.25 -15.77 -0.94
C VAL A 257 -1.70 -16.62 0.26
N GLU A 258 -1.09 -16.41 1.43
CA GLU A 258 -1.39 -17.16 2.66
C GLU A 258 -2.80 -16.88 3.19
N ILE A 259 -3.28 -15.63 3.10
CA ILE A 259 -4.60 -15.27 3.59
C ILE A 259 -5.74 -15.58 2.60
N PHE A 260 -5.42 -15.80 1.31
CA PHE A 260 -6.43 -15.98 0.27
C PHE A 260 -7.44 -17.11 0.57
N PRO A 261 -7.07 -18.30 1.08
CA PRO A 261 -8.05 -19.34 1.40
C PRO A 261 -9.10 -18.89 2.44
N VAL A 262 -8.69 -18.04 3.39
CA VAL A 262 -9.61 -17.46 4.38
C VAL A 262 -10.50 -16.41 3.73
N LEU A 263 -9.92 -15.53 2.91
CA LEU A 263 -10.68 -14.51 2.18
C LEU A 263 -11.70 -15.13 1.24
N ASN A 264 -11.31 -16.16 0.52
CA ASN A 264 -12.21 -16.89 -0.38
C ASN A 264 -13.43 -17.41 0.37
N ARG A 265 -13.24 -18.01 1.54
CA ARG A 265 -14.34 -18.47 2.42
C ARG A 265 -15.21 -17.33 2.93
N LEU A 266 -14.61 -16.17 3.25
CA LEU A 266 -15.36 -14.97 3.65
C LEU A 266 -16.25 -14.49 2.50
N PHE A 267 -15.72 -14.42 1.26
CA PHE A 267 -16.52 -14.06 0.08
C PHE A 267 -17.63 -15.06 -0.17
N GLU A 268 -17.35 -16.37 -0.15
CA GLU A 268 -18.36 -17.41 -0.31
C GLU A 268 -19.50 -17.26 0.72
N LYS A 269 -19.15 -16.95 1.96
CA LYS A 269 -20.13 -16.81 3.01
C LYS A 269 -20.93 -15.51 2.94
N ILE A 270 -20.30 -14.42 2.50
CA ILE A 270 -20.97 -13.12 2.33
C ILE A 270 -21.86 -13.14 1.08
N LEU A 271 -21.33 -13.62 -0.06
CA LEU A 271 -21.94 -13.46 -1.38
C LEU A 271 -22.66 -14.72 -1.90
N GLY A 272 -22.53 -15.86 -1.19
CA GLY A 272 -23.01 -17.18 -1.64
C GLY A 272 -22.05 -17.90 -2.55
N SER A 273 -21.13 -17.21 -3.21
CA SER A 273 -20.01 -17.74 -3.99
C SER A 273 -18.89 -16.72 -4.06
N SER A 274 -17.64 -17.17 -4.19
CA SER A 274 -16.53 -16.25 -4.41
C SER A 274 -16.38 -15.91 -5.89
N PRO A 275 -16.31 -14.63 -6.28
CA PRO A 275 -16.00 -14.24 -7.64
C PRO A 275 -14.50 -14.37 -7.97
N TYR A 276 -13.65 -14.65 -6.98
CA TYR A 276 -12.20 -14.66 -7.12
C TYR A 276 -11.64 -16.08 -7.03
N LYS A 277 -10.70 -16.40 -7.92
CA LYS A 277 -9.98 -17.69 -7.91
C LYS A 277 -8.57 -17.59 -7.37
N SER A 278 -8.04 -16.37 -7.21
CA SER A 278 -6.68 -16.11 -6.70
C SER A 278 -6.58 -14.73 -6.05
N PRO A 279 -5.55 -14.48 -5.23
CA PRO A 279 -5.24 -13.13 -4.76
C PRO A 279 -4.98 -12.15 -5.91
N THR A 280 -4.39 -12.60 -7.02
CA THR A 280 -4.21 -11.78 -8.22
C THR A 280 -5.54 -11.35 -8.85
N ASP A 281 -6.57 -12.21 -8.85
CA ASP A 281 -7.91 -11.86 -9.34
C ASP A 281 -8.58 -10.75 -8.53
N MET A 282 -8.31 -10.70 -7.24
CA MET A 282 -8.84 -9.62 -6.38
C MET A 282 -8.21 -8.27 -6.71
N GLY A 283 -7.05 -8.28 -7.33
CA GLY A 283 -6.26 -7.08 -7.55
C GLY A 283 -6.59 -6.33 -8.83
N VAL A 284 -6.12 -5.09 -8.89
CA VAL A 284 -6.05 -4.25 -10.09
C VAL A 284 -4.65 -3.64 -10.17
N ASN A 285 -3.84 -4.05 -11.16
CA ASN A 285 -2.46 -3.59 -11.32
C ASN A 285 -2.02 -3.62 -12.79
N MET A 286 -1.81 -2.44 -13.38
CA MET A 286 -1.35 -2.28 -14.76
C MET A 286 0.12 -1.84 -14.85
N ALA A 287 0.82 -1.71 -13.73
CA ALA A 287 2.16 -1.11 -13.69
C ALA A 287 3.16 -1.81 -14.63
N GLY A 288 3.16 -3.14 -14.68
CA GLY A 288 4.13 -3.86 -15.52
C GLY A 288 3.90 -3.71 -17.03
N HIS A 289 2.74 -3.22 -17.46
CA HIS A 289 2.46 -2.90 -18.87
C HIS A 289 2.97 -1.52 -19.28
N CYS A 290 3.43 -0.72 -18.33
CA CYS A 290 3.87 0.66 -18.55
C CYS A 290 5.39 0.84 -18.38
N ILE A 291 6.14 -0.26 -18.22
CA ILE A 291 7.60 -0.26 -18.28
C ILE A 291 8.00 -0.13 -19.76
N VAL A 292 8.65 0.98 -20.11
CA VAL A 292 9.08 1.30 -21.48
C VAL A 292 10.58 1.15 -21.70
N ASP A 293 11.35 1.15 -20.63
CA ASP A 293 12.79 0.88 -20.60
C ASP A 293 13.14 0.06 -19.36
N ASP A 294 13.22 -1.25 -19.56
CA ASP A 294 13.48 -2.22 -18.50
C ASP A 294 14.84 -2.03 -17.84
N GLU A 295 15.90 -1.77 -18.63
CA GLU A 295 17.23 -1.56 -18.07
C GLU A 295 17.29 -0.33 -17.14
N ALA A 296 16.54 0.74 -17.47
CA ALA A 296 16.45 1.92 -16.60
C ALA A 296 15.78 1.56 -15.28
N CYS A 297 14.71 0.74 -15.30
CA CYS A 297 14.04 0.26 -14.10
C CYS A 297 14.92 -0.69 -13.27
N VAL A 298 15.66 -1.59 -13.93
CA VAL A 298 16.63 -2.50 -13.30
C VAL A 298 17.71 -1.73 -12.55
N GLU A 299 18.34 -0.76 -13.20
CA GLU A 299 19.41 0.04 -12.57
C GLU A 299 18.87 0.88 -11.40
N ALA A 300 17.74 1.56 -11.58
CA ALA A 300 17.09 2.34 -10.53
C ALA A 300 16.74 1.45 -9.31
N SER A 301 16.25 0.24 -9.55
CA SER A 301 15.94 -0.73 -8.51
C SER A 301 17.16 -1.22 -7.75
N ARG A 302 18.27 -1.51 -8.44
CA ARG A 302 19.54 -1.85 -7.82
C ARG A 302 20.03 -0.74 -6.89
N GLN A 303 19.98 0.52 -7.36
CA GLN A 303 20.35 1.68 -6.55
C GLN A 303 19.42 1.88 -5.34
N GLU A 304 18.11 1.62 -5.47
CA GLU A 304 17.17 1.68 -4.34
C GLU A 304 17.43 0.59 -3.30
N ILE A 305 17.76 -0.64 -3.72
CA ILE A 305 18.11 -1.73 -2.79
C ILE A 305 19.35 -1.35 -1.96
N ILE A 306 20.39 -0.80 -2.60
CA ILE A 306 21.60 -0.35 -1.89
C ILE A 306 21.24 0.80 -0.91
N ARG A 307 20.42 1.76 -1.34
CA ARG A 307 19.96 2.85 -0.49
C ARG A 307 19.21 2.33 0.74
N ARG A 308 18.35 1.31 0.57
CA ARG A 308 17.61 0.65 1.67
C ARG A 308 18.56 -0.04 2.63
N TYR A 309 19.60 -0.69 2.12
CA TYR A 309 20.63 -1.30 2.96
C TYR A 309 21.29 -0.28 3.88
N TYR A 310 21.75 0.86 3.35
CA TYR A 310 22.35 1.92 4.17
C TYR A 310 21.36 2.53 5.15
N LYS A 311 20.09 2.70 4.75
CA LYS A 311 19.05 3.18 5.67
C LYS A 311 18.86 2.20 6.83
N ALA A 312 18.80 0.91 6.59
CA ALA A 312 18.69 -0.12 7.63
C ALA A 312 19.88 -0.06 8.60
N LEU A 313 21.12 -0.01 8.08
CA LEU A 313 22.30 0.14 8.92
C LEU A 313 22.26 1.36 9.82
N VAL A 314 21.82 2.51 9.29
CA VAL A 314 21.70 3.75 10.08
C VAL A 314 20.63 3.61 11.17
N THR A 315 19.48 3.01 10.84
CA THR A 315 18.40 2.79 11.80
C THR A 315 18.84 1.84 12.90
N GLU A 316 19.39 0.69 12.55
CA GLU A 316 19.90 -0.31 13.51
C GLU A 316 20.98 0.28 14.44
N LYS A 317 21.88 1.10 13.89
CA LYS A 317 22.90 1.78 14.70
C LYS A 317 22.31 2.81 15.66
N LYS A 318 21.29 3.58 15.22
CA LYS A 318 20.61 4.58 16.08
C LYS A 318 19.80 3.93 17.19
N GLU A 319 19.14 2.82 16.89
CA GLU A 319 18.28 2.09 17.82
C GLU A 319 19.07 1.08 18.68
N MET A 320 20.35 0.89 18.40
CA MET A 320 21.20 -0.15 19.01
C MET A 320 20.57 -1.55 18.91
N SER A 321 19.89 -1.80 17.79
CA SER A 321 19.19 -3.06 17.51
C SER A 321 20.07 -4.03 16.73
N GLU A 322 19.68 -5.32 16.74
CA GLU A 322 20.36 -6.36 15.96
C GLU A 322 20.26 -6.10 14.46
N PRO A 323 21.28 -6.47 13.65
CA PRO A 323 21.36 -6.18 12.23
C PRO A 323 20.46 -7.11 11.37
N VAL A 324 19.19 -7.20 11.71
CA VAL A 324 18.24 -8.12 11.04
C VAL A 324 17.84 -7.61 9.67
N GLN A 325 17.42 -6.35 9.58
CA GLN A 325 16.96 -5.76 8.32
C GLN A 325 18.11 -5.58 7.33
N SER A 326 19.26 -5.06 7.78
CA SER A 326 20.43 -4.87 6.92
C SER A 326 20.97 -6.20 6.40
N SER A 327 21.01 -7.25 7.22
CA SER A 327 21.40 -8.59 6.80
C SER A 327 20.48 -9.17 5.73
N ARG A 328 19.16 -9.01 5.90
CA ARG A 328 18.16 -9.42 4.92
C ARG A 328 18.33 -8.68 3.59
N ILE A 329 18.46 -7.36 3.63
CA ILE A 329 18.66 -6.56 2.40
C ILE A 329 19.99 -6.91 1.75
N SER A 330 21.04 -7.24 2.51
CA SER A 330 22.31 -7.72 1.97
C SER A 330 22.16 -9.02 1.14
N LEU A 331 21.27 -9.94 1.57
CA LEU A 331 20.95 -11.12 0.76
C LEU A 331 20.24 -10.74 -0.55
N LEU A 332 19.31 -9.78 -0.49
CA LEU A 332 18.62 -9.27 -1.68
C LEU A 332 19.60 -8.57 -2.65
N MET A 333 20.59 -7.82 -2.13
CA MET A 333 21.66 -7.25 -2.93
C MET A 333 22.44 -8.33 -3.69
N SER A 334 22.75 -9.45 -3.01
CA SER A 334 23.43 -10.58 -3.66
C SER A 334 22.58 -11.22 -4.76
N ARG A 335 21.25 -11.31 -4.58
CA ARG A 335 20.32 -11.85 -5.61
C ARG A 335 20.31 -10.99 -6.88
N VAL A 336 20.43 -9.67 -6.78
CA VAL A 336 20.47 -8.77 -7.95
C VAL A 336 21.89 -8.42 -8.42
N GLY A 337 22.91 -9.02 -7.81
CA GLY A 337 24.30 -8.91 -8.23
C GLY A 337 24.94 -7.54 -7.96
N VAL A 338 24.56 -6.88 -6.83
CA VAL A 338 25.14 -5.58 -6.43
C VAL A 338 25.81 -5.64 -5.06
N GLY A 339 26.83 -4.82 -4.88
CA GLY A 339 27.50 -4.55 -3.62
C GLY A 339 27.23 -3.13 -3.09
N ARG A 340 27.58 -2.90 -1.84
CA ARG A 340 27.42 -1.58 -1.20
C ARG A 340 28.20 -0.46 -1.89
N MET A 341 29.29 -0.80 -2.62
CA MET A 341 30.15 0.15 -3.31
C MET A 341 29.66 0.52 -4.72
N ASP A 342 28.60 -0.16 -5.20
CA ASP A 342 28.05 0.11 -6.54
C ASP A 342 27.10 1.33 -6.54
N ARG A 343 26.88 1.95 -5.38
CA ARG A 343 26.22 3.24 -5.32
C ARG A 343 27.24 4.36 -5.57
N PRO A 344 27.06 5.20 -6.62
CA PRO A 344 28.09 6.14 -7.09
C PRO A 344 28.66 7.07 -6.01
N VAL A 345 27.82 7.53 -5.08
CA VAL A 345 28.22 8.48 -4.01
C VAL A 345 29.03 7.85 -2.87
N VAL A 346 29.05 6.51 -2.75
CA VAL A 346 29.66 5.84 -1.60
C VAL A 346 31.18 5.97 -1.62
N ARG A 347 31.82 5.64 -2.75
CA ARG A 347 33.27 5.69 -2.86
C ARG A 347 33.84 7.09 -2.65
N PRO A 348 33.35 8.16 -3.33
CA PRO A 348 33.82 9.53 -3.11
C PRO A 348 33.68 10.02 -1.65
N ALA A 349 32.57 9.66 -0.98
CA ALA A 349 32.39 9.99 0.43
C ALA A 349 33.43 9.30 1.34
N LEU A 350 33.70 8.00 1.09
CA LEU A 350 34.68 7.25 1.88
C LEU A 350 36.11 7.75 1.63
N GLU A 351 36.48 8.04 0.38
CA GLU A 351 37.80 8.58 0.00
C GLU A 351 38.06 9.95 0.67
N LEU A 352 37.02 10.82 0.72
CA LEU A 352 37.14 12.10 1.42
C LEU A 352 37.27 11.91 2.94
N ALA A 353 36.47 11.04 3.54
CA ALA A 353 36.56 10.74 4.97
C ALA A 353 37.94 10.18 5.36
N GLU A 354 38.50 9.28 4.54
CA GLU A 354 39.84 8.74 4.75
C GLU A 354 40.91 9.82 4.63
N ALA A 355 40.83 10.69 3.63
CA ALA A 355 41.81 11.77 3.40
C ALA A 355 41.79 12.84 4.48
N THR A 356 40.64 13.14 5.06
CA THR A 356 40.48 14.19 6.09
C THR A 356 40.55 13.68 7.53
N GLY A 357 40.26 12.39 7.75
CA GLY A 357 40.04 11.81 9.07
C GLY A 357 38.73 12.21 9.73
N GLU A 358 37.84 12.90 9.01
CA GLU A 358 36.57 13.43 9.48
C GLU A 358 35.38 12.79 8.73
N PRO A 359 34.16 12.83 9.30
CA PRO A 359 32.97 12.40 8.58
C PRO A 359 32.78 13.18 7.28
N ALA A 360 32.48 12.48 6.19
CA ALA A 360 32.25 13.08 4.88
C ALA A 360 30.93 12.61 4.27
N ALA A 361 30.40 13.41 3.36
CA ALA A 361 29.20 13.11 2.58
C ALA A 361 29.48 13.28 1.09
N ALA A 362 28.65 12.66 0.25
CA ALA A 362 28.64 12.89 -1.18
C ALA A 362 27.21 12.93 -1.70
N ILE A 363 26.96 13.78 -2.69
CA ILE A 363 25.68 13.94 -3.36
C ILE A 363 25.88 13.86 -4.88
N GLU A 364 25.02 13.14 -5.56
CA GLU A 364 24.95 13.11 -7.01
C GLU A 364 23.93 14.14 -7.49
N LEU A 365 24.33 15.04 -8.35
CA LEU A 365 23.50 16.05 -8.96
C LEU A 365 22.73 15.49 -10.18
N PRO A 366 21.66 16.16 -10.66
CA PRO A 366 20.89 15.68 -11.80
C PRO A 366 21.66 15.51 -13.11
N ASP A 367 22.81 16.15 -13.25
CA ASP A 367 23.73 16.02 -14.39
C ASP A 367 24.74 14.88 -14.26
N GLY A 368 24.70 14.13 -13.12
CA GLY A 368 25.61 13.04 -12.79
C GLY A 368 26.91 13.49 -12.10
N GLN A 369 27.11 14.80 -11.87
CA GLN A 369 28.26 15.27 -11.10
C GLN A 369 28.11 14.87 -9.63
N ILE A 370 29.20 14.37 -9.04
CA ILE A 370 29.28 14.05 -7.62
C ILE A 370 30.01 15.19 -6.89
N VAL A 371 29.35 15.74 -5.90
CA VAL A 371 29.89 16.77 -4.99
C VAL A 371 30.10 16.15 -3.62
N THR A 372 31.27 16.38 -3.04
CA THR A 372 31.67 15.87 -1.71
C THR A 372 31.87 17.01 -0.73
N GLY A 373 31.63 16.77 0.56
CA GLY A 373 31.83 17.73 1.62
C GLY A 373 31.85 17.10 3.01
#